data_cd143a88c55ffbf88a0237ddd2fba35b
#
_entry.id   cd143a88c55ffbf88a0237ddd2fba35b
#
_cell.length_a   1.000
_cell.length_b   1.000
_cell.length_c   1.000
_cell.angle_alpha   90.00
_cell.angle_beta   90.00
_cell.angle_gamma   90.00
#
_symmetry.space_group_name_H-M   'P 1'
#
loop_
_entity.id
_entity.type
_entity.pdbx_description
1 polymer ?
#
loop_
_entity_poly.entity_id
_entity_poly.type
_entity_poly.pdbx_seq_one_letter_code
_entity_poly.pdbx_strand_id
1 'polypeptide(L)'
;MDNKENNSPELKKKSHWNIRPYMAIALTAFLVITLSIIFFFLIYRYNGFAAGWRKLTVILQPIIIGIVIAYLINPIMMFFEKYLLRWIEPKIQKKDKAKKLCRSLATFGALAVFIMIIAILLILLIPQLAESIQGLVVTLPGEVQELIDKVNGILKNDSEIADMFENTLLHATDYLRNWAMNDLLPKSNQYLTSITSGLISIFKVLLNIVVGLIVSVYLLFSKETFIGQFKKLTYALFKPKRANIIIETARKSNEIFGGFISGKILDSTIIGIICYIVLLIMKMPYAVLVSVIVGVTNVIPFFGPFIGAVPGFIIIVLANPLQGLYFLIVIFILQQVDGNIIGPTILGDSTGLSPFWVVFAIMVGGGLFGFAGMLLGVPVFAVIYYIIQRVIYHFLRKKKLPEATEQYIELDKVDTRTNELCYFQKEEIDVKKEDQTEENTENKN
;
A
#
# COMPACT_ATOMS: atom_id res chain seq x y z
N MET A 1 35.79 6.60 -100.58
CA MET A 1 35.43 5.24 -100.21
C MET A 1 35.11 5.35 -98.79
N ASP A 2 33.88 5.21 -98.49
CA ASP A 2 33.19 5.87 -97.35
C ASP A 2 33.40 5.25 -96.01
N ASN A 3 33.86 6.04 -95.04
CA ASN A 3 33.82 5.76 -93.63
C ASN A 3 32.47 6.23 -93.10
N LYS A 4 31.62 5.31 -92.64
CA LYS A 4 30.41 5.62 -91.89
C LYS A 4 30.73 5.51 -90.43
N GLU A 5 30.80 6.64 -89.74
CA GLU A 5 30.79 6.73 -88.28
C GLU A 5 29.47 6.23 -87.72
N ASN A 6 29.58 5.27 -86.78
CA ASN A 6 28.43 4.70 -86.08
C ASN A 6 28.27 5.38 -84.73
N ASN A 7 27.43 6.42 -84.69
CA ASN A 7 27.07 7.13 -83.45
C ASN A 7 25.94 6.35 -82.75
N SER A 8 26.26 5.57 -81.77
CA SER A 8 25.27 4.94 -80.85
C SER A 8 24.97 5.92 -79.70
N PRO A 9 23.68 6.15 -79.35
CA PRO A 9 23.33 7.06 -78.25
C PRO A 9 23.55 6.39 -76.89
N GLU A 10 24.32 7.07 -76.02
CA GLU A 10 24.47 6.71 -74.60
C GLU A 10 23.12 6.67 -73.92
N LEU A 11 22.72 5.52 -73.48
CA LEU A 11 21.59 5.28 -72.58
C LEU A 11 21.85 5.95 -71.20
N LYS A 12 21.20 7.07 -70.94
CA LYS A 12 21.17 7.71 -69.60
C LYS A 12 20.73 6.71 -68.54
N LYS A 13 21.65 6.36 -67.64
CA LYS A 13 21.40 5.60 -66.43
C LYS A 13 20.33 6.31 -65.60
N LYS A 14 19.12 5.73 -65.50
CA LYS A 14 18.08 6.18 -64.59
C LYS A 14 18.60 6.08 -63.14
N SER A 15 18.78 7.25 -62.52
CA SER A 15 19.07 7.35 -61.07
C SER A 15 17.93 6.71 -60.26
N HIS A 16 18.18 5.56 -59.69
CA HIS A 16 17.27 4.95 -58.73
C HIS A 16 17.36 5.80 -57.44
N TRP A 17 16.42 6.70 -57.25
CA TRP A 17 16.25 7.43 -55.99
C TRP A 17 15.94 6.38 -54.92
N ASN A 18 16.85 6.24 -53.95
CA ASN A 18 16.69 5.35 -52.83
C ASN A 18 15.71 5.98 -51.84
N ILE A 19 14.42 5.70 -52.01
CA ILE A 19 13.29 6.29 -51.26
C ILE A 19 13.28 5.86 -49.80
N ARG A 20 13.95 4.74 -49.45
CA ARG A 20 13.95 4.14 -48.10
C ARG A 20 14.38 5.09 -46.95
N PRO A 21 15.47 5.89 -47.07
CA PRO A 21 15.86 6.81 -46.00
C PRO A 21 14.85 7.98 -45.85
N TYR A 22 14.27 8.45 -46.92
CA TYR A 22 13.26 9.54 -46.88
C TYR A 22 11.94 9.04 -46.27
N MET A 23 11.53 7.80 -46.51
CA MET A 23 10.36 7.19 -45.89
C MET A 23 10.57 7.00 -44.37
N ALA A 24 11.75 6.63 -43.92
CA ALA A 24 12.05 6.53 -42.50
C ALA A 24 11.95 7.88 -41.79
N ILE A 25 12.52 8.94 -42.40
CA ILE A 25 12.45 10.30 -41.87
C ILE A 25 11.00 10.80 -41.86
N ALA A 26 10.25 10.60 -42.95
CA ALA A 26 8.84 10.98 -43.04
C ALA A 26 7.97 10.26 -41.99
N LEU A 27 8.19 8.99 -41.78
CA LEU A 27 7.48 8.19 -40.76
C LEU A 27 7.81 8.68 -39.32
N THR A 28 9.10 8.97 -39.07
CA THR A 28 9.53 9.48 -37.75
C THR A 28 8.93 10.88 -37.51
N ALA A 29 8.96 11.78 -38.51
CA ALA A 29 8.36 13.11 -38.40
C ALA A 29 6.85 13.03 -38.18
N PHE A 30 6.16 12.17 -38.91
CA PHE A 30 4.72 11.92 -38.74
C PHE A 30 4.41 11.41 -37.33
N LEU A 31 5.20 10.47 -36.81
CA LEU A 31 5.03 9.89 -35.47
C LEU A 31 5.26 10.96 -34.38
N VAL A 32 6.28 11.79 -34.52
CA VAL A 32 6.58 12.91 -33.60
C VAL A 32 5.44 13.92 -33.60
N ILE A 33 4.97 14.34 -34.78
CA ILE A 33 3.86 15.31 -34.89
C ILE A 33 2.58 14.72 -34.28
N THR A 34 2.25 13.46 -34.60
CA THR A 34 1.07 12.78 -34.03
C THR A 34 1.14 12.68 -32.53
N LEU A 35 2.30 12.27 -31.97
CA LEU A 35 2.51 12.23 -30.53
C LEU A 35 2.41 13.61 -29.89
N SER A 36 2.96 14.64 -30.51
CA SER A 36 2.88 16.03 -30.02
C SER A 36 1.45 16.55 -30.02
N ILE A 37 0.65 16.24 -31.04
CA ILE A 37 -0.77 16.59 -31.10
C ILE A 37 -1.55 15.85 -30.02
N ILE A 38 -1.33 14.55 -29.84
CA ILE A 38 -1.96 13.75 -28.78
C ILE A 38 -1.60 14.31 -27.41
N PHE A 39 -0.34 14.64 -27.18
CA PHE A 39 0.16 15.22 -25.92
C PHE A 39 -0.46 16.60 -25.66
N PHE A 40 -0.54 17.45 -26.68
CA PHE A 40 -1.22 18.75 -26.60
C PHE A 40 -2.71 18.59 -26.25
N PHE A 41 -3.43 17.69 -26.91
CA PHE A 41 -4.83 17.42 -26.60
C PHE A 41 -5.02 16.81 -25.22
N LEU A 42 -4.12 15.95 -24.74
CA LEU A 42 -4.12 15.41 -23.39
C LEU A 42 -3.99 16.51 -22.33
N ILE A 43 -3.08 17.47 -22.55
CA ILE A 43 -2.89 18.63 -21.65
C ILE A 43 -4.06 19.60 -21.76
N TYR A 44 -4.43 20.00 -22.96
CA TYR A 44 -5.48 21.01 -23.21
C TYR A 44 -6.87 20.52 -22.76
N ARG A 45 -7.19 19.23 -22.92
CA ARG A 45 -8.43 18.57 -22.47
C ARG A 45 -8.26 17.72 -21.21
N TYR A 46 -7.32 18.06 -20.36
CA TYR A 46 -7.07 17.32 -19.10
C TYR A 46 -8.36 17.06 -18.30
N ASN A 47 -9.25 18.06 -18.19
CA ASN A 47 -10.54 17.88 -17.50
C ASN A 47 -11.45 16.83 -18.17
N GLY A 48 -11.45 16.76 -19.50
CA GLY A 48 -12.24 15.75 -20.23
C GLY A 48 -11.66 14.33 -20.08
N PHE A 49 -10.34 14.20 -20.08
CA PHE A 49 -9.67 12.93 -19.86
C PHE A 49 -9.85 12.46 -18.40
N ALA A 50 -9.67 13.37 -17.43
CA ALA A 50 -9.90 13.06 -16.02
C ALA A 50 -11.35 12.64 -15.74
N ALA A 51 -12.34 13.30 -16.37
CA ALA A 51 -13.75 12.94 -16.28
C ALA A 51 -14.02 11.55 -16.90
N GLY A 52 -13.45 11.27 -18.07
CA GLY A 52 -13.53 9.95 -18.72
C GLY A 52 -12.88 8.84 -17.89
N TRP A 53 -11.72 9.10 -17.33
CA TRP A 53 -11.04 8.18 -16.44
C TRP A 53 -11.85 7.90 -15.16
N ARG A 54 -12.39 8.96 -14.54
CA ARG A 54 -13.28 8.82 -13.36
C ARG A 54 -14.51 8.00 -13.69
N LYS A 55 -15.15 8.22 -14.86
CA LYS A 55 -16.30 7.44 -15.31
C LYS A 55 -15.94 5.97 -15.50
N LEU A 56 -14.79 5.68 -16.09
CA LEU A 56 -14.28 4.32 -16.28
C LEU A 56 -14.01 3.62 -14.93
N THR A 57 -13.35 4.30 -13.98
CA THR A 57 -13.10 3.77 -12.64
C THR A 57 -14.41 3.47 -11.89
N VAL A 58 -15.42 4.30 -12.01
CA VAL A 58 -16.74 4.05 -11.40
C VAL A 58 -17.39 2.80 -12.01
N ILE A 59 -17.32 2.62 -13.33
CA ILE A 59 -17.87 1.42 -14.01
C ILE A 59 -17.11 0.15 -13.60
N LEU A 60 -15.80 0.25 -13.45
CA LEU A 60 -14.94 -0.88 -13.06
C LEU A 60 -14.91 -1.13 -11.54
N GLN A 61 -15.51 -0.25 -10.74
CA GLN A 61 -15.47 -0.35 -9.27
C GLN A 61 -15.88 -1.73 -8.73
N PRO A 62 -16.97 -2.38 -9.16
CA PRO A 62 -17.32 -3.72 -8.68
C PRO A 62 -16.28 -4.77 -9.03
N ILE A 63 -15.65 -4.67 -10.22
CA ILE A 63 -14.60 -5.60 -10.65
C ILE A 63 -13.34 -5.41 -9.79
N ILE A 64 -12.95 -4.15 -9.54
CA ILE A 64 -11.80 -3.81 -8.68
C ILE A 64 -12.04 -4.35 -7.25
N ILE A 65 -13.24 -4.11 -6.68
CA ILE A 65 -13.65 -4.66 -5.39
C ILE A 65 -13.54 -6.19 -5.40
N GLY A 66 -14.03 -6.84 -6.45
CA GLY A 66 -13.96 -8.29 -6.60
C GLY A 66 -12.54 -8.83 -6.67
N ILE A 67 -11.62 -8.15 -7.36
CA ILE A 67 -10.20 -8.51 -7.40
C ILE A 67 -9.58 -8.37 -6.00
N VAL A 68 -9.84 -7.28 -5.29
CA VAL A 68 -9.32 -7.05 -3.93
C VAL A 68 -9.85 -8.14 -2.99
N ILE A 69 -11.15 -8.39 -2.98
CA ILE A 69 -11.77 -9.44 -2.16
C ILE A 69 -11.19 -10.82 -2.49
N ALA A 70 -11.06 -11.17 -3.78
CA ALA A 70 -10.46 -12.41 -4.21
C ALA A 70 -9.02 -12.57 -3.69
N TYR A 71 -8.26 -11.46 -3.71
CA TYR A 71 -6.88 -11.47 -3.22
C TYR A 71 -6.80 -11.65 -1.71
N LEU A 72 -7.68 -10.98 -0.95
CA LEU A 72 -7.79 -11.09 0.51
C LEU A 72 -8.24 -12.49 0.96
N ILE A 73 -9.19 -13.09 0.25
CA ILE A 73 -9.75 -14.42 0.57
C ILE A 73 -8.82 -15.56 0.11
N ASN A 74 -7.97 -15.31 -0.91
CA ASN A 74 -7.12 -16.37 -1.49
C ASN A 74 -6.26 -17.16 -0.47
N PRO A 75 -5.62 -16.57 0.56
CA PRO A 75 -4.90 -17.33 1.58
C PRO A 75 -5.80 -18.28 2.35
N ILE A 76 -7.00 -17.81 2.75
CA ILE A 76 -8.00 -18.60 3.48
C ILE A 76 -8.49 -19.77 2.59
N MET A 77 -8.77 -19.47 1.31
CA MET A 77 -9.19 -20.49 0.34
C MET A 77 -8.10 -21.53 0.13
N MET A 78 -6.84 -21.15 -0.02
CA MET A 78 -5.71 -22.09 -0.18
C MET A 78 -5.54 -22.99 1.03
N PHE A 79 -5.76 -22.45 2.24
CA PHE A 79 -5.74 -23.21 3.47
C PHE A 79 -6.83 -24.29 3.46
N PHE A 80 -8.09 -23.93 3.16
CA PHE A 80 -9.18 -24.89 3.06
C PHE A 80 -8.99 -25.89 1.93
N GLU A 81 -8.53 -25.45 0.77
CA GLU A 81 -8.28 -26.34 -0.39
C GLU A 81 -7.26 -27.42 -0.03
N LYS A 82 -6.16 -27.05 0.67
CA LYS A 82 -5.13 -27.98 1.11
C LYS A 82 -5.68 -29.06 2.06
N TYR A 83 -6.53 -28.66 3.02
CA TYR A 83 -7.15 -29.61 3.96
C TYR A 83 -8.19 -30.48 3.28
N LEU A 84 -9.07 -29.90 2.46
CA LEU A 84 -10.11 -30.65 1.74
C LEU A 84 -9.51 -31.64 0.75
N LEU A 85 -8.45 -31.30 0.03
CA LEU A 85 -7.77 -32.21 -0.87
C LEU A 85 -7.24 -33.43 -0.11
N ARG A 86 -6.64 -33.25 1.07
CA ARG A 86 -6.13 -34.37 1.89
C ARG A 86 -7.23 -35.37 2.28
N TRP A 87 -8.48 -34.89 2.47
CA TRP A 87 -9.60 -35.70 2.92
C TRP A 87 -10.45 -36.28 1.79
N ILE A 88 -10.57 -35.57 0.67
CA ILE A 88 -11.49 -35.90 -0.43
C ILE A 88 -10.78 -36.63 -1.58
N GLU A 89 -9.51 -36.29 -1.89
CA GLU A 89 -8.75 -36.90 -2.98
C GLU A 89 -8.67 -38.43 -2.86
N PRO A 90 -8.46 -39.04 -1.69
CA PRO A 90 -8.43 -40.51 -1.55
C PRO A 90 -9.77 -41.20 -1.83
N LYS A 91 -10.90 -40.45 -1.74
CA LYS A 91 -12.25 -41.00 -1.89
C LYS A 91 -12.82 -40.89 -3.29
N ILE A 92 -12.21 -40.11 -4.18
CA ILE A 92 -12.70 -39.86 -5.53
C ILE A 92 -11.68 -40.33 -6.57
N GLN A 93 -12.06 -41.34 -7.37
CA GLN A 93 -11.20 -41.94 -8.40
C GLN A 93 -10.74 -40.96 -9.49
N LYS A 94 -11.54 -39.93 -9.80
CA LYS A 94 -11.18 -38.90 -10.80
C LYS A 94 -10.57 -37.68 -10.14
N LYS A 95 -9.23 -37.58 -10.16
CA LYS A 95 -8.46 -36.48 -9.55
C LYS A 95 -8.93 -35.08 -9.97
N ASP A 96 -9.29 -34.89 -11.25
CA ASP A 96 -9.77 -33.59 -11.74
C ASP A 96 -11.13 -33.20 -11.16
N LYS A 97 -12.02 -34.16 -10.95
CA LYS A 97 -13.31 -33.90 -10.29
C LYS A 97 -13.13 -33.60 -8.80
N ALA A 98 -12.25 -34.35 -8.11
CA ALA A 98 -11.90 -34.10 -6.73
C ALA A 98 -11.33 -32.68 -6.53
N LYS A 99 -10.39 -32.28 -7.39
CA LYS A 99 -9.78 -30.94 -7.33
C LYS A 99 -10.79 -29.82 -7.55
N LYS A 100 -11.68 -29.96 -8.56
CA LYS A 100 -12.73 -28.97 -8.81
C LYS A 100 -13.72 -28.85 -7.64
N LEU A 101 -14.13 -29.99 -7.06
CA LEU A 101 -15.05 -30.02 -5.93
C LEU A 101 -14.41 -29.39 -4.68
N CYS A 102 -13.17 -29.78 -4.35
CA CYS A 102 -12.42 -29.21 -3.22
C CYS A 102 -12.27 -27.71 -3.38
N ARG A 103 -11.95 -27.24 -4.58
CA ARG A 103 -11.82 -25.82 -4.86
C ARG A 103 -13.13 -25.05 -4.72
N SER A 104 -14.22 -25.61 -5.21
CA SER A 104 -15.56 -25.02 -5.03
C SER A 104 -15.89 -24.89 -3.53
N LEU A 105 -15.76 -25.97 -2.77
CA LEU A 105 -16.03 -25.97 -1.35
C LEU A 105 -15.09 -25.04 -0.58
N ALA A 106 -13.79 -25.00 -0.94
CA ALA A 106 -12.83 -24.10 -0.32
C ALA A 106 -13.16 -22.63 -0.60
N THR A 107 -13.57 -22.29 -1.84
CA THR A 107 -13.93 -20.93 -2.20
C THR A 107 -15.17 -20.45 -1.44
N PHE A 108 -16.24 -21.25 -1.40
CA PHE A 108 -17.46 -20.90 -0.66
C PHE A 108 -17.21 -20.88 0.86
N GLY A 109 -16.44 -21.83 1.40
CA GLY A 109 -16.05 -21.84 2.81
C GLY A 109 -15.23 -20.61 3.21
N ALA A 110 -14.25 -20.24 2.40
CA ALA A 110 -13.45 -19.04 2.64
C ALA A 110 -14.27 -17.75 2.54
N LEU A 111 -15.21 -17.69 1.58
CA LEU A 111 -16.14 -16.57 1.46
C LEU A 111 -17.07 -16.47 2.67
N ALA A 112 -17.62 -17.59 3.14
CA ALA A 112 -18.47 -17.62 4.33
C ALA A 112 -17.70 -17.14 5.57
N VAL A 113 -16.46 -17.59 5.77
CA VAL A 113 -15.59 -17.12 6.87
C VAL A 113 -15.32 -15.62 6.75
N PHE A 114 -15.02 -15.12 5.55
CA PHE A 114 -14.79 -13.69 5.31
C PHE A 114 -16.03 -12.84 5.65
N ILE A 115 -17.21 -13.26 5.18
CA ILE A 115 -18.48 -12.57 5.49
C ILE A 115 -18.78 -12.64 6.99
N MET A 116 -18.52 -13.79 7.63
CA MET A 116 -18.71 -13.98 9.06
C MET A 116 -17.81 -13.04 9.87
N ILE A 117 -16.53 -12.91 9.50
CA ILE A 117 -15.59 -11.97 10.16
C ILE A 117 -16.12 -10.54 10.05
N ILE A 118 -16.52 -10.10 8.86
CA ILE A 118 -17.07 -8.75 8.66
C ILE A 118 -18.36 -8.55 9.47
N ALA A 119 -19.25 -9.54 9.47
CA ALA A 119 -20.51 -9.46 10.23
C ALA A 119 -20.25 -9.35 11.73
N ILE A 120 -19.35 -10.15 12.27
CA ILE A 120 -18.94 -10.09 13.70
C ILE A 120 -18.36 -8.71 14.02
N LEU A 121 -17.44 -8.20 13.19
CA LEU A 121 -16.87 -6.86 13.37
C LEU A 121 -17.94 -5.77 13.38
N LEU A 122 -18.88 -5.80 12.44
CA LEU A 122 -19.96 -4.81 12.39
C LEU A 122 -20.90 -4.92 13.59
N ILE A 123 -21.28 -6.11 14.00
CA ILE A 123 -22.15 -6.36 15.17
C ILE A 123 -21.49 -5.86 16.46
N LEU A 124 -20.18 -6.01 16.59
CA LEU A 124 -19.43 -5.55 17.76
C LEU A 124 -19.18 -4.03 17.72
N LEU A 125 -18.84 -3.48 16.56
CA LEU A 125 -18.47 -2.07 16.40
C LEU A 125 -19.66 -1.11 16.45
N ILE A 126 -20.75 -1.42 15.75
CA ILE A 126 -21.85 -0.49 15.59
C ILE A 126 -22.50 -0.11 16.94
N PRO A 127 -22.86 -1.06 17.83
CA PRO A 127 -23.41 -0.72 19.14
C PRO A 127 -22.44 0.09 20.00
N GLN A 128 -21.15 -0.34 20.03
CA GLN A 128 -20.14 0.36 20.84
C GLN A 128 -19.83 1.76 20.34
N LEU A 129 -19.85 2.00 19.02
CA LEU A 129 -19.76 3.35 18.46
C LEU A 129 -20.94 4.19 18.92
N ALA A 130 -22.15 3.66 18.86
CA ALA A 130 -23.36 4.38 19.29
C ALA A 130 -23.30 4.72 20.78
N GLU A 131 -22.92 3.77 21.64
CA GLU A 131 -22.72 3.99 23.07
C GLU A 131 -21.62 5.00 23.37
N SER A 132 -20.48 4.91 22.66
CA SER A 132 -19.37 5.87 22.79
C SER A 132 -19.78 7.28 22.42
N ILE A 133 -20.53 7.46 21.33
CA ILE A 133 -21.00 8.77 20.89
C ILE A 133 -22.02 9.33 21.90
N GLN A 134 -22.95 8.51 22.39
CA GLN A 134 -23.91 8.92 23.42
C GLN A 134 -23.21 9.26 24.74
N GLY A 135 -22.29 8.43 25.18
CA GLY A 135 -21.49 8.67 26.36
C GLY A 135 -20.69 9.99 26.27
N LEU A 136 -20.07 10.24 25.11
CA LEU A 136 -19.34 11.46 24.83
C LEU A 136 -20.21 12.73 24.99
N VAL A 137 -21.44 12.69 24.50
CA VAL A 137 -22.37 13.83 24.57
C VAL A 137 -22.90 14.05 25.98
N VAL A 138 -23.15 12.97 26.72
CA VAL A 138 -23.82 13.04 28.04
C VAL A 138 -22.81 13.19 29.20
N THR A 139 -21.70 12.44 29.19
CA THR A 139 -20.78 12.38 30.32
C THR A 139 -19.60 13.35 30.20
N LEU A 140 -19.20 13.74 28.99
CA LEU A 140 -18.08 14.64 28.75
C LEU A 140 -18.09 15.93 29.59
N PRO A 141 -19.22 16.68 29.68
CA PRO A 141 -19.26 17.92 30.47
C PRO A 141 -18.95 17.70 31.96
N GLY A 142 -19.42 16.59 32.52
CA GLY A 142 -19.18 16.25 33.92
C GLY A 142 -17.75 15.83 34.21
N GLU A 143 -17.18 14.98 33.37
CA GLU A 143 -15.78 14.51 33.48
C GLU A 143 -14.77 15.63 33.32
N VAL A 144 -15.02 16.55 32.39
CA VAL A 144 -14.15 17.72 32.19
C VAL A 144 -14.21 18.66 33.40
N GLN A 145 -15.41 18.86 33.99
CA GLN A 145 -15.53 19.68 35.20
C GLN A 145 -14.78 19.06 36.38
N GLU A 146 -14.89 17.72 36.57
CA GLU A 146 -14.12 17.01 37.60
C GLU A 146 -12.61 17.13 37.40
N LEU A 147 -12.16 17.13 36.15
CA LEU A 147 -10.75 17.29 35.79
C LEU A 147 -10.28 18.71 36.07
N ILE A 148 -11.07 19.74 35.75
CA ILE A 148 -10.81 21.13 36.07
C ILE A 148 -10.69 21.30 37.60
N ASP A 149 -11.63 20.73 38.36
CA ASP A 149 -11.60 20.81 39.82
C ASP A 149 -10.35 20.13 40.43
N LYS A 150 -9.93 18.99 39.89
CA LYS A 150 -8.69 18.30 40.31
C LYS A 150 -7.44 19.13 40.01
N VAL A 151 -7.36 19.69 38.79
CA VAL A 151 -6.20 20.50 38.37
C VAL A 151 -6.13 21.80 39.16
N ASN A 152 -7.26 22.49 39.36
CA ASN A 152 -7.34 23.68 40.21
C ASN A 152 -6.96 23.36 41.67
N GLY A 153 -7.29 22.14 42.15
CA GLY A 153 -6.84 21.64 43.46
C GLY A 153 -5.34 21.45 43.57
N ILE A 154 -4.65 21.08 42.50
CA ILE A 154 -3.20 20.89 42.44
C ILE A 154 -2.45 22.23 42.23
N LEU A 155 -2.98 23.09 41.37
CA LEU A 155 -2.38 24.37 40.96
C LEU A 155 -2.79 25.54 41.89
N LYS A 156 -3.13 25.30 43.13
CA LYS A 156 -3.58 26.34 44.08
C LYS A 156 -2.65 27.55 44.20
N ASN A 157 -1.39 27.44 43.77
CA ASN A 157 -0.38 28.49 43.85
C ASN A 157 -0.13 29.23 42.52
N ASP A 158 -0.65 28.77 41.40
CA ASP A 158 -0.45 29.37 40.07
C ASP A 158 -1.80 29.53 39.34
N SER A 159 -2.52 30.61 39.72
CA SER A 159 -3.86 30.89 39.16
C SER A 159 -3.84 31.11 37.65
N GLU A 160 -2.76 31.69 37.11
CA GLU A 160 -2.66 31.99 35.67
C GLU A 160 -2.57 30.73 34.80
N ILE A 161 -1.87 29.70 35.25
CA ILE A 161 -1.80 28.40 34.58
C ILE A 161 -3.12 27.62 34.72
N ALA A 162 -3.75 27.70 35.90
CA ALA A 162 -5.05 27.10 36.18
C ALA A 162 -6.12 27.69 35.26
N ASP A 163 -6.22 29.02 35.15
CA ASP A 163 -7.18 29.71 34.28
C ASP A 163 -6.96 29.44 32.80
N MET A 164 -5.70 29.35 32.35
CA MET A 164 -5.36 29.01 30.98
C MET A 164 -5.75 27.55 30.65
N PHE A 165 -5.53 26.63 31.59
CA PHE A 165 -5.89 25.21 31.44
C PHE A 165 -7.42 25.03 31.41
N GLU A 166 -8.14 25.68 32.33
CA GLU A 166 -9.59 25.69 32.41
C GLU A 166 -10.21 26.21 31.11
N ASN A 167 -9.78 27.37 30.64
CA ASN A 167 -10.29 27.99 29.41
C ASN A 167 -10.00 27.08 28.19
N THR A 168 -8.82 26.47 28.11
CA THR A 168 -8.47 25.57 26.99
C THR A 168 -9.36 24.33 27.00
N LEU A 169 -9.60 23.71 28.16
CA LEU A 169 -10.45 22.52 28.29
C LEU A 169 -11.91 22.83 28.03
N LEU A 170 -12.42 23.96 28.52
CA LEU A 170 -13.80 24.38 28.26
C LEU A 170 -14.02 24.63 26.76
N HIS A 171 -13.10 25.35 26.11
CA HIS A 171 -13.17 25.55 24.65
C HIS A 171 -13.08 24.27 23.85
N ALA A 172 -12.18 23.34 24.23
CA ALA A 172 -12.09 22.03 23.60
C ALA A 172 -13.36 21.20 23.78
N THR A 173 -13.96 21.26 24.98
CA THR A 173 -15.21 20.55 25.29
C THR A 173 -16.39 21.12 24.52
N ASP A 174 -16.53 22.44 24.47
CA ASP A 174 -17.56 23.11 23.69
C ASP A 174 -17.40 22.85 22.20
N TYR A 175 -16.19 22.84 21.68
CA TYR A 175 -15.91 22.48 20.29
C TYR A 175 -16.31 21.03 19.99
N LEU A 176 -15.91 20.08 20.83
CA LEU A 176 -16.26 18.68 20.67
C LEU A 176 -17.78 18.42 20.80
N ARG A 177 -18.41 19.07 21.79
CA ARG A 177 -19.86 18.99 21.97
C ARG A 177 -20.60 19.59 20.78
N ASN A 178 -20.19 20.78 20.34
CA ASN A 178 -20.80 21.45 19.19
C ASN A 178 -20.59 20.64 17.90
N TRP A 179 -19.40 20.08 17.70
CA TRP A 179 -19.13 19.18 16.59
C TRP A 179 -19.99 17.90 16.66
N ALA A 180 -20.09 17.28 17.85
CA ALA A 180 -20.91 16.09 18.04
C ALA A 180 -22.41 16.38 17.84
N MET A 181 -22.91 17.49 18.43
CA MET A 181 -24.32 17.88 18.38
C MET A 181 -24.75 18.46 17.04
N ASN A 182 -23.90 19.28 16.41
CA ASN A 182 -24.27 20.06 15.22
C ASN A 182 -23.79 19.42 13.92
N ASP A 183 -22.71 18.64 13.96
CA ASP A 183 -22.13 18.00 12.79
C ASP A 183 -22.37 16.48 12.75
N LEU A 184 -22.13 15.78 13.84
CA LEU A 184 -22.14 14.32 13.86
C LEU A 184 -23.56 13.76 14.02
N LEU A 185 -24.31 14.23 15.04
CA LEU A 185 -25.69 13.78 15.28
C LEU A 185 -26.70 14.20 14.22
N PRO A 186 -26.73 15.45 13.74
CA PRO A 186 -27.66 15.83 12.65
C PRO A 186 -27.28 15.17 11.33
N LYS A 187 -25.97 15.01 11.05
CA LYS A 187 -25.55 14.26 9.85
C LYS A 187 -25.90 12.80 9.97
N SER A 188 -25.80 12.16 11.14
CA SER A 188 -26.30 10.79 11.34
C SER A 188 -27.83 10.71 11.15
N ASN A 189 -28.59 11.66 11.65
CA ASN A 189 -30.00 11.79 11.39
C ASN A 189 -30.33 12.20 9.94
N GLN A 190 -29.51 13.04 9.32
CA GLN A 190 -29.61 13.39 7.90
C GLN A 190 -29.24 12.21 6.99
N TYR A 191 -28.33 11.33 7.40
CA TYR A 191 -28.11 10.04 6.77
C TYR A 191 -29.34 9.11 6.96
N LEU A 192 -30.01 9.14 8.09
CA LEU A 192 -31.26 8.41 8.32
C LEU A 192 -32.47 9.02 7.55
N THR A 193 -32.57 10.34 7.42
CA THR A 193 -33.61 11.02 6.65
C THR A 193 -33.29 11.16 5.16
N SER A 194 -32.03 11.17 4.77
CA SER A 194 -31.58 10.98 3.38
C SER A 194 -31.74 9.53 2.90
N ILE A 195 -32.39 8.69 3.70
CA ILE A 195 -32.71 7.29 3.33
C ILE A 195 -33.47 7.24 2.00
N THR A 196 -34.31 8.22 1.66
CA THR A 196 -35.00 8.23 0.36
C THR A 196 -34.08 8.57 -0.84
N SER A 197 -33.11 9.46 -0.69
CA SER A 197 -32.08 9.71 -1.71
C SER A 197 -30.83 8.83 -1.47
N GLY A 198 -30.58 8.45 -0.22
CA GLY A 198 -29.53 7.53 0.21
C GLY A 198 -29.80 6.06 -0.13
N LEU A 199 -31.08 5.64 -0.24
CA LEU A 199 -31.45 4.28 -0.67
C LEU A 199 -30.78 3.92 -2.02
N ILE A 200 -30.78 4.84 -2.98
CA ILE A 200 -30.14 4.62 -4.28
C ILE A 200 -28.63 4.50 -4.12
N SER A 201 -28.01 5.30 -3.26
CA SER A 201 -26.56 5.25 -3.01
C SER A 201 -26.16 4.01 -2.21
N ILE A 202 -26.91 3.66 -1.18
CA ILE A 202 -26.73 2.42 -0.41
C ILE A 202 -26.96 1.20 -1.31
N PHE A 203 -28.01 1.24 -2.14
CA PHE A 203 -28.29 0.16 -3.10
C PHE A 203 -27.15 0.00 -4.13
N LYS A 204 -26.58 1.09 -4.64
CA LYS A 204 -25.41 1.05 -5.52
C LYS A 204 -24.19 0.46 -4.81
N VAL A 205 -23.91 0.86 -3.58
CA VAL A 205 -22.79 0.30 -2.81
C VAL A 205 -23.03 -1.19 -2.56
N LEU A 206 -24.22 -1.57 -2.15
CA LEU A 206 -24.60 -2.97 -1.93
C LEU A 206 -24.49 -3.78 -3.22
N LEU A 207 -24.99 -3.28 -4.34
CA LEU A 207 -24.84 -3.90 -5.64
C LEU A 207 -23.36 -4.06 -6.01
N ASN A 208 -22.53 -3.05 -5.83
CA ASN A 208 -21.11 -3.12 -6.11
C ASN A 208 -20.42 -4.19 -5.26
N ILE A 209 -20.79 -4.32 -3.99
CA ILE A 209 -20.28 -5.37 -3.10
C ILE A 209 -20.76 -6.75 -3.56
N VAL A 210 -22.03 -6.93 -3.87
CA VAL A 210 -22.59 -8.20 -4.33
C VAL A 210 -21.94 -8.62 -5.66
N VAL A 211 -21.85 -7.71 -6.62
CA VAL A 211 -21.17 -7.97 -7.89
C VAL A 211 -19.67 -8.26 -7.64
N GLY A 212 -19.04 -7.51 -6.75
CA GLY A 212 -17.65 -7.76 -6.33
C GLY A 212 -17.46 -9.16 -5.72
N LEU A 213 -18.38 -9.60 -4.87
CA LEU A 213 -18.34 -10.97 -4.31
C LEU A 213 -18.51 -12.03 -5.41
N ILE A 214 -19.43 -11.84 -6.35
CA ILE A 214 -19.59 -12.76 -7.50
C ILE A 214 -18.31 -12.81 -8.33
N VAL A 215 -17.74 -11.65 -8.65
CA VAL A 215 -16.47 -11.54 -9.38
C VAL A 215 -15.34 -12.23 -8.62
N SER A 216 -15.25 -12.05 -7.30
CA SER A 216 -14.22 -12.68 -6.47
C SER A 216 -14.32 -14.22 -6.51
N VAL A 217 -15.52 -14.76 -6.38
CA VAL A 217 -15.77 -16.20 -6.49
C VAL A 217 -15.32 -16.71 -7.87
N TYR A 218 -15.71 -16.01 -8.94
CA TYR A 218 -15.32 -16.40 -10.29
C TYR A 218 -13.81 -16.37 -10.52
N LEU A 219 -13.14 -15.32 -10.02
CA LEU A 219 -11.67 -15.18 -10.09
C LEU A 219 -10.96 -16.31 -9.33
N LEU A 220 -11.39 -16.61 -8.11
CA LEU A 220 -10.81 -17.69 -7.30
C LEU A 220 -11.02 -19.06 -7.94
N PHE A 221 -12.21 -19.31 -8.48
CA PHE A 221 -12.55 -20.56 -9.14
C PHE A 221 -11.76 -20.76 -10.43
N SER A 222 -11.60 -19.72 -11.23
CA SER A 222 -10.96 -19.77 -12.55
C SER A 222 -9.49 -19.33 -12.55
N LYS A 223 -8.85 -19.21 -11.38
CA LYS A 223 -7.49 -18.67 -11.19
C LYS A 223 -6.46 -19.30 -12.14
N GLU A 224 -6.42 -20.65 -12.23
CA GLU A 224 -5.47 -21.33 -13.11
C GLU A 224 -5.74 -21.05 -14.58
N THR A 225 -7.01 -20.93 -14.99
CA THR A 225 -7.40 -20.61 -16.35
C THR A 225 -6.90 -19.22 -16.74
N PHE A 226 -7.10 -18.22 -15.88
CA PHE A 226 -6.58 -16.86 -16.12
C PHE A 226 -5.05 -16.82 -16.19
N ILE A 227 -4.37 -17.52 -15.27
CA ILE A 227 -2.91 -17.63 -15.31
C ILE A 227 -2.46 -18.31 -16.61
N GLY A 228 -3.15 -19.38 -17.04
CA GLY A 228 -2.87 -20.06 -18.29
C GLY A 228 -3.07 -19.16 -19.52
N GLN A 229 -4.18 -18.41 -19.56
CA GLN A 229 -4.47 -17.45 -20.63
C GLN A 229 -3.42 -16.33 -20.67
N PHE A 230 -3.00 -15.80 -19.53
CA PHE A 230 -1.93 -14.81 -19.44
C PHE A 230 -0.61 -15.36 -20.01
N LYS A 231 -0.20 -16.56 -19.61
CA LYS A 231 0.99 -17.22 -20.16
C LYS A 231 0.88 -17.41 -21.68
N LYS A 232 -0.27 -17.92 -22.17
CA LYS A 232 -0.53 -18.12 -23.60
C LYS A 232 -0.39 -16.80 -24.37
N LEU A 233 -1.00 -15.72 -23.87
CA LEU A 233 -0.91 -14.39 -24.48
C LEU A 233 0.54 -13.89 -24.51
N THR A 234 1.27 -14.06 -23.40
CA THR A 234 2.67 -13.62 -23.28
C THR A 234 3.56 -14.34 -24.30
N TYR A 235 3.41 -15.67 -24.47
CA TYR A 235 4.16 -16.42 -25.47
C TYR A 235 3.74 -16.12 -26.91
N ALA A 236 2.49 -15.71 -27.13
CA ALA A 236 2.01 -15.32 -28.46
C ALA A 236 2.60 -13.95 -28.89
N LEU A 237 2.76 -13.00 -27.95
CA LEU A 237 3.22 -11.66 -28.25
C LEU A 237 4.75 -11.50 -28.21
N PHE A 238 5.45 -12.26 -27.40
CA PHE A 238 6.87 -12.09 -27.14
C PHE A 238 7.69 -13.35 -27.48
N LYS A 239 8.94 -13.14 -27.91
CA LYS A 239 9.90 -14.24 -28.09
C LYS A 239 10.10 -14.99 -26.76
N PRO A 240 10.33 -16.34 -26.77
CA PRO A 240 10.39 -17.17 -25.55
C PRO A 240 11.28 -16.61 -24.44
N LYS A 241 12.47 -16.06 -24.78
CA LYS A 241 13.38 -15.45 -23.80
C LYS A 241 12.75 -14.28 -23.04
N ARG A 242 12.04 -13.36 -23.75
CA ARG A 242 11.33 -12.24 -23.13
C ARG A 242 10.07 -12.69 -22.39
N ALA A 243 9.35 -13.64 -22.96
CA ALA A 243 8.15 -14.21 -22.34
C ALA A 243 8.47 -14.86 -20.99
N ASN A 244 9.55 -15.62 -20.88
CA ASN A 244 10.00 -16.22 -19.63
C ASN A 244 10.29 -15.14 -18.56
N ILE A 245 10.95 -14.03 -18.94
CA ILE A 245 11.24 -12.91 -18.02
C ILE A 245 9.94 -12.30 -17.50
N ILE A 246 8.96 -12.06 -18.37
CA ILE A 246 7.66 -11.48 -17.99
C ILE A 246 6.90 -12.41 -17.03
N ILE A 247 6.87 -13.72 -17.33
CA ILE A 247 6.19 -14.71 -16.48
C ILE A 247 6.87 -14.84 -15.12
N GLU A 248 8.19 -14.84 -15.07
CA GLU A 248 8.96 -14.88 -13.84
C GLU A 248 8.72 -13.61 -13.00
N THR A 249 8.75 -12.43 -13.63
CA THR A 249 8.43 -11.15 -12.97
C THR A 249 7.02 -11.16 -12.41
N ALA A 250 6.03 -11.63 -13.17
CA ALA A 250 4.64 -11.74 -12.71
C ALA A 250 4.50 -12.71 -11.52
N ARG A 251 5.25 -13.82 -11.51
CA ARG A 251 5.29 -14.75 -10.39
C ARG A 251 5.88 -14.09 -9.15
N LYS A 252 7.02 -13.41 -9.30
CA LYS A 252 7.65 -12.69 -8.19
C LYS A 252 6.78 -11.56 -7.65
N SER A 253 6.11 -10.82 -8.53
CA SER A 253 5.12 -9.81 -8.13
C SER A 253 4.00 -10.41 -7.28
N ASN A 254 3.46 -11.57 -7.70
CA ASN A 254 2.42 -12.25 -6.92
C ASN A 254 2.94 -12.75 -5.55
N GLU A 255 4.21 -13.17 -5.45
CA GLU A 255 4.84 -13.53 -4.17
C GLU A 255 4.97 -12.32 -3.25
N ILE A 256 5.47 -11.18 -3.77
CA ILE A 256 5.61 -9.92 -3.01
C ILE A 256 4.24 -9.46 -2.49
N PHE A 257 3.24 -9.35 -3.37
CA PHE A 257 1.88 -8.96 -2.97
C PHE A 257 1.27 -9.92 -1.96
N GLY A 258 1.37 -11.23 -2.22
CA GLY A 258 0.81 -12.26 -1.35
C GLY A 258 1.46 -12.28 0.03
N GLY A 259 2.77 -12.22 0.08
CA GLY A 259 3.54 -12.16 1.33
C GLY A 259 3.18 -10.92 2.15
N PHE A 260 3.19 -9.75 1.49
CA PHE A 260 2.86 -8.49 2.15
C PHE A 260 1.42 -8.45 2.70
N ILE A 261 0.42 -8.73 1.86
CA ILE A 261 -0.99 -8.66 2.26
C ILE A 261 -1.32 -9.69 3.35
N SER A 262 -0.90 -10.95 3.16
CA SER A 262 -1.13 -12.00 4.16
C SER A 262 -0.41 -11.71 5.47
N GLY A 263 0.84 -11.24 5.38
CA GLY A 263 1.63 -10.85 6.54
C GLY A 263 0.98 -9.70 7.30
N LYS A 264 0.54 -8.65 6.60
CA LYS A 264 -0.07 -7.46 7.24
C LYS A 264 -1.44 -7.76 7.87
N ILE A 265 -2.25 -8.63 7.25
CA ILE A 265 -3.52 -9.09 7.86
C ILE A 265 -3.24 -9.87 9.15
N LEU A 266 -2.28 -10.78 9.12
CA LEU A 266 -1.92 -11.58 10.29
C LEU A 266 -1.36 -10.69 11.41
N ASP A 267 -0.42 -9.83 11.09
CA ASP A 267 0.18 -8.83 11.97
C ASP A 267 -0.89 -7.96 12.66
N SER A 268 -1.74 -7.32 11.87
CA SER A 268 -2.84 -6.47 12.36
C SER A 268 -3.84 -7.23 13.24
N THR A 269 -4.10 -8.49 12.92
CA THR A 269 -4.97 -9.35 13.73
C THR A 269 -4.33 -9.63 15.10
N ILE A 270 -3.05 -9.96 15.12
CA ILE A 270 -2.30 -10.22 16.36
C ILE A 270 -2.24 -8.96 17.22
N ILE A 271 -1.91 -7.81 16.63
CA ILE A 271 -1.87 -6.52 17.33
C ILE A 271 -3.25 -6.17 17.90
N GLY A 272 -4.31 -6.33 17.13
CA GLY A 272 -5.68 -6.11 17.62
C GLY A 272 -6.05 -7.00 18.81
N ILE A 273 -5.70 -8.28 18.76
CA ILE A 273 -5.93 -9.22 19.85
C ILE A 273 -5.12 -8.86 21.10
N ILE A 274 -3.82 -8.56 20.95
CA ILE A 274 -2.96 -8.16 22.07
C ILE A 274 -3.48 -6.86 22.69
N CYS A 275 -3.82 -5.87 21.86
CA CYS A 275 -4.42 -4.62 22.31
C CYS A 275 -5.68 -4.89 23.13
N TYR A 276 -6.60 -5.72 22.62
CA TYR A 276 -7.82 -6.08 23.33
C TYR A 276 -7.54 -6.73 24.70
N ILE A 277 -6.63 -7.69 24.76
CA ILE A 277 -6.28 -8.38 26.03
C ILE A 277 -5.71 -7.38 27.03
N VAL A 278 -4.80 -6.49 26.61
CA VAL A 278 -4.18 -5.50 27.50
C VAL A 278 -5.23 -4.52 28.03
N LEU A 279 -6.08 -3.97 27.14
CA LEU A 279 -7.13 -3.03 27.53
C LEU A 279 -8.16 -3.69 28.46
N LEU A 280 -8.48 -4.96 28.26
CA LEU A 280 -9.38 -5.73 29.13
C LEU A 280 -8.78 -5.94 30.52
N ILE A 281 -7.50 -6.32 30.62
CA ILE A 281 -6.78 -6.50 31.90
C ILE A 281 -6.74 -5.17 32.68
N MET A 282 -6.50 -4.06 31.96
CA MET A 282 -6.47 -2.73 32.56
C MET A 282 -7.87 -2.15 32.84
N LYS A 283 -8.94 -2.91 32.53
CA LYS A 283 -10.34 -2.50 32.68
C LYS A 283 -10.63 -1.14 32.02
N MET A 284 -10.03 -0.90 30.83
CA MET A 284 -10.25 0.32 30.10
C MET A 284 -11.63 0.33 29.43
N PRO A 285 -12.31 1.49 29.36
CA PRO A 285 -13.60 1.59 28.68
C PRO A 285 -13.44 1.34 27.17
N TYR A 286 -14.50 0.84 26.55
CA TYR A 286 -14.55 0.61 25.11
C TYR A 286 -13.43 -0.27 24.53
N ALA A 287 -12.89 -1.21 25.32
CA ALA A 287 -11.74 -2.04 24.97
C ALA A 287 -11.87 -2.73 23.62
N VAL A 288 -13.06 -3.30 23.29
CA VAL A 288 -13.31 -3.96 22.00
C VAL A 288 -13.25 -2.94 20.85
N LEU A 289 -13.93 -1.82 20.99
CA LEU A 289 -13.98 -0.77 19.95
C LEU A 289 -12.57 -0.26 19.65
N VAL A 290 -11.82 0.12 20.68
CA VAL A 290 -10.48 0.69 20.53
C VAL A 290 -9.51 -0.34 19.94
N SER A 291 -9.52 -1.59 20.41
CA SER A 291 -8.64 -2.64 19.91
C SER A 291 -8.93 -2.99 18.44
N VAL A 292 -10.20 -2.98 18.03
CA VAL A 292 -10.55 -3.18 16.63
C VAL A 292 -10.11 -2.00 15.76
N ILE A 293 -10.30 -0.76 16.23
CA ILE A 293 -9.79 0.42 15.52
C ILE A 293 -8.27 0.30 15.33
N VAL A 294 -7.54 0.03 16.40
CA VAL A 294 -6.06 -0.13 16.37
C VAL A 294 -5.67 -1.26 15.44
N GLY A 295 -6.29 -2.44 15.54
CA GLY A 295 -6.00 -3.59 14.69
C GLY A 295 -6.30 -3.34 13.22
N VAL A 296 -7.45 -2.76 12.89
CA VAL A 296 -7.82 -2.46 11.49
C VAL A 296 -6.90 -1.40 10.88
N THR A 297 -6.60 -0.34 11.63
CA THR A 297 -5.72 0.71 11.12
C THR A 297 -4.27 0.24 10.98
N ASN A 298 -3.82 -0.72 11.81
CA ASN A 298 -2.47 -1.30 11.74
C ASN A 298 -2.17 -2.00 10.39
N VAL A 299 -3.18 -2.28 9.58
CA VAL A 299 -2.98 -2.77 8.20
C VAL A 299 -2.17 -1.78 7.35
N ILE A 300 -2.21 -0.47 7.67
CA ILE A 300 -1.37 0.55 7.04
C ILE A 300 -0.02 0.58 7.76
N PRO A 301 1.09 0.24 7.10
CA PRO A 301 2.40 0.27 7.74
C PRO A 301 2.76 1.69 8.21
N PHE A 302 3.46 1.81 9.32
CA PHE A 302 3.91 3.03 9.98
C PHE A 302 2.80 3.97 10.46
N PHE A 303 1.85 4.34 9.61
CA PHE A 303 0.80 5.31 9.93
C PHE A 303 -0.42 4.69 10.62
N GLY A 304 -0.66 3.41 10.39
CA GLY A 304 -1.82 2.71 10.95
C GLY A 304 -1.96 2.84 12.46
N PRO A 305 -0.90 2.58 13.22
CA PRO A 305 -0.91 2.72 14.66
C PRO A 305 -1.31 4.12 15.15
N PHE A 306 -0.78 5.16 14.50
CA PHE A 306 -1.12 6.55 14.86
C PHE A 306 -2.57 6.89 14.50
N ILE A 307 -3.02 6.44 13.32
CA ILE A 307 -4.41 6.63 12.88
C ILE A 307 -5.39 5.95 13.85
N GLY A 308 -5.01 4.79 14.42
CA GLY A 308 -5.84 4.08 15.41
C GLY A 308 -5.70 4.64 16.83
N ALA A 309 -4.50 5.06 17.21
CA ALA A 309 -4.23 5.59 18.54
C ALA A 309 -4.97 6.90 18.83
N VAL A 310 -5.05 7.81 17.85
CA VAL A 310 -5.71 9.12 18.03
C VAL A 310 -7.17 8.98 18.42
N PRO A 311 -8.05 8.29 17.63
CA PRO A 311 -9.44 8.12 18.04
C PRO A 311 -9.56 7.26 19.30
N GLY A 312 -8.73 6.21 19.47
CA GLY A 312 -8.71 5.40 20.68
C GLY A 312 -8.40 6.21 21.93
N PHE A 313 -7.40 7.09 21.86
CA PHE A 313 -7.05 8.02 22.94
C PHE A 313 -8.22 8.96 23.27
N ILE A 314 -8.81 9.57 22.26
CA ILE A 314 -9.96 10.47 22.46
C ILE A 314 -11.10 9.73 23.16
N ILE A 315 -11.47 8.54 22.69
CA ILE A 315 -12.55 7.74 23.29
C ILE A 315 -12.26 7.39 24.74
N ILE A 316 -11.04 7.00 25.08
CA ILE A 316 -10.68 6.60 26.45
C ILE A 316 -10.51 7.81 27.36
N VAL A 317 -9.84 8.88 26.90
CA VAL A 317 -9.61 10.06 27.73
C VAL A 317 -10.92 10.76 28.11
N LEU A 318 -11.89 10.73 27.22
CA LEU A 318 -13.21 11.30 27.47
C LEU A 318 -14.04 10.50 28.48
N ALA A 319 -13.79 9.20 28.58
CA ALA A 319 -14.41 8.35 29.60
C ALA A 319 -13.65 8.39 30.94
N ASN A 320 -12.32 8.44 30.88
CA ASN A 320 -11.46 8.53 32.07
C ASN A 320 -10.10 9.12 31.66
N PRO A 321 -9.79 10.37 32.04
CA PRO A 321 -8.58 11.06 31.65
C PRO A 321 -7.28 10.35 32.06
N LEU A 322 -7.25 9.76 33.25
CA LEU A 322 -6.07 9.03 33.72
C LEU A 322 -5.83 7.75 32.93
N GLN A 323 -6.89 7.04 32.56
CA GLN A 323 -6.80 5.85 31.69
C GLN A 323 -6.37 6.23 30.26
N GLY A 324 -6.73 7.42 29.78
CA GLY A 324 -6.20 7.96 28.53
C GLY A 324 -4.68 8.05 28.51
N LEU A 325 -4.07 8.53 29.59
CA LEU A 325 -2.61 8.58 29.72
C LEU A 325 -1.99 7.17 29.72
N TYR A 326 -2.58 6.23 30.48
CA TYR A 326 -2.13 4.84 30.45
C TYR A 326 -2.27 4.20 29.06
N PHE A 327 -3.32 4.55 28.31
CA PHE A 327 -3.51 4.07 26.94
C PHE A 327 -2.38 4.50 26.01
N LEU A 328 -1.90 5.74 26.11
CA LEU A 328 -0.74 6.20 25.33
C LEU A 328 0.51 5.37 25.60
N ILE A 329 0.76 5.03 26.88
CA ILE A 329 1.87 4.16 27.26
C ILE A 329 1.69 2.76 26.68
N VAL A 330 0.48 2.20 26.77
CA VAL A 330 0.15 0.87 26.20
C VAL A 330 0.39 0.87 24.71
N ILE A 331 -0.14 1.86 23.97
CA ILE A 331 0.06 1.94 22.52
C ILE A 331 1.53 2.10 22.18
N PHE A 332 2.29 2.93 22.92
CA PHE A 332 3.72 3.06 22.69
C PHE A 332 4.46 1.74 22.84
N ILE A 333 4.20 0.99 23.92
CA ILE A 333 4.79 -0.33 24.15
C ILE A 333 4.37 -1.30 23.05
N LEU A 334 3.08 -1.32 22.70
CA LEU A 334 2.55 -2.18 21.65
C LEU A 334 3.23 -1.91 20.30
N GLN A 335 3.49 -0.62 19.98
CA GLN A 335 4.22 -0.25 18.77
C GLN A 335 5.69 -0.69 18.79
N GLN A 336 6.35 -0.65 19.97
CA GLN A 336 7.72 -1.18 20.06
C GLN A 336 7.74 -2.69 19.84
N VAL A 337 6.76 -3.42 20.35
CA VAL A 337 6.63 -4.87 20.13
C VAL A 337 6.30 -5.16 18.66
N ASP A 338 5.40 -4.41 18.05
CA ASP A 338 5.07 -4.55 16.64
C ASP A 338 6.29 -4.29 15.75
N GLY A 339 6.91 -3.14 15.90
CA GLY A 339 8.01 -2.70 15.03
C GLY A 339 9.29 -3.53 15.16
N ASN A 340 9.58 -4.06 16.34
CA ASN A 340 10.85 -4.76 16.60
C ASN A 340 10.73 -6.29 16.66
N ILE A 341 9.56 -6.84 16.92
CA ILE A 341 9.37 -8.28 17.11
C ILE A 341 8.36 -8.85 16.11
N ILE A 342 7.11 -8.38 16.14
CA ILE A 342 6.00 -8.98 15.39
C ILE A 342 6.16 -8.71 13.89
N GLY A 343 6.34 -7.44 13.52
CA GLY A 343 6.51 -7.01 12.13
C GLY A 343 7.65 -7.74 11.42
N PRO A 344 8.90 -7.70 11.92
CA PRO A 344 10.01 -8.44 11.32
C PRO A 344 9.77 -9.95 11.26
N THR A 345 9.16 -10.54 12.27
CA THR A 345 8.89 -11.98 12.33
C THR A 345 7.85 -12.43 11.29
N ILE A 346 6.80 -11.64 11.08
CA ILE A 346 5.69 -11.98 10.19
C ILE A 346 5.94 -11.54 8.75
N LEU A 347 6.36 -10.29 8.56
CA LEU A 347 6.58 -9.72 7.24
C LEU A 347 7.92 -10.14 6.65
N GLY A 348 8.96 -10.34 7.49
CA GLY A 348 10.32 -10.64 7.05
C GLY A 348 10.76 -9.71 5.92
N ASP A 349 11.58 -10.21 5.01
CA ASP A 349 12.01 -9.48 3.80
C ASP A 349 10.99 -9.55 2.65
N SER A 350 9.69 -9.68 2.95
CA SER A 350 8.65 -9.91 1.95
C SER A 350 8.63 -8.87 0.83
N THR A 351 9.05 -7.64 1.12
CA THR A 351 9.09 -6.54 0.14
C THR A 351 10.48 -6.25 -0.43
N GLY A 352 11.54 -6.58 0.31
CA GLY A 352 12.93 -6.24 -0.03
C GLY A 352 13.19 -4.72 -0.08
N LEU A 353 12.32 -3.91 0.52
CA LEU A 353 12.44 -2.45 0.55
C LEU A 353 13.06 -1.99 1.87
N SER A 354 13.95 -0.99 1.80
CA SER A 354 14.38 -0.29 3.00
C SER A 354 13.23 0.55 3.60
N PRO A 355 13.28 0.88 4.91
CA PRO A 355 12.24 1.68 5.58
C PRO A 355 11.93 3.00 4.86
N PHE A 356 12.94 3.67 4.31
CA PHE A 356 12.78 4.89 3.53
C PHE A 356 11.82 4.68 2.33
N TRP A 357 12.03 3.62 1.55
CA TRP A 357 11.21 3.31 0.38
C TRP A 357 9.79 2.89 0.75
N VAL A 358 9.61 2.30 1.92
CA VAL A 358 8.27 1.96 2.43
C VAL A 358 7.49 3.24 2.75
N VAL A 359 8.08 4.19 3.49
CA VAL A 359 7.46 5.49 3.78
C VAL A 359 7.16 6.26 2.50
N PHE A 360 8.11 6.32 1.56
CA PHE A 360 7.92 6.93 0.25
C PHE A 360 6.72 6.33 -0.50
N ALA A 361 6.63 5.00 -0.56
CA ALA A 361 5.55 4.30 -1.23
C ALA A 361 4.17 4.60 -0.62
N ILE A 362 4.09 4.70 0.71
CA ILE A 362 2.85 5.03 1.42
C ILE A 362 2.44 6.49 1.15
N MET A 363 3.38 7.43 1.21
CA MET A 363 3.10 8.84 0.96
C MET A 363 2.63 9.08 -0.48
N VAL A 364 3.34 8.54 -1.45
CA VAL A 364 2.98 8.67 -2.88
C VAL A 364 1.67 7.93 -3.17
N GLY A 365 1.55 6.69 -2.71
CA GLY A 365 0.33 5.90 -2.87
C GLY A 365 -0.88 6.57 -2.23
N GLY A 366 -0.72 7.05 -0.99
CA GLY A 366 -1.75 7.76 -0.23
C GLY A 366 -2.18 9.06 -0.90
N GLY A 367 -1.24 9.85 -1.40
CA GLY A 367 -1.51 11.09 -2.12
C GLY A 367 -2.26 10.88 -3.45
N LEU A 368 -1.97 9.78 -4.16
CA LEU A 368 -2.59 9.49 -5.46
C LEU A 368 -3.94 8.75 -5.34
N PHE A 369 -4.06 7.81 -4.40
CA PHE A 369 -5.18 6.87 -4.33
C PHE A 369 -5.84 6.80 -2.94
N GLY A 370 -5.51 7.72 -2.04
CA GLY A 370 -6.05 7.76 -0.68
C GLY A 370 -5.72 6.50 0.13
N PHE A 371 -6.68 6.04 0.95
CA PHE A 371 -6.52 4.87 1.82
C PHE A 371 -6.07 3.60 1.09
N ALA A 372 -6.66 3.29 -0.06
CA ALA A 372 -6.28 2.15 -0.88
C ALA A 372 -4.81 2.25 -1.36
N GLY A 373 -4.36 3.47 -1.68
CA GLY A 373 -2.99 3.74 -2.06
C GLY A 373 -2.00 3.60 -0.89
N MET A 374 -2.38 3.97 0.33
CA MET A 374 -1.55 3.74 1.52
C MET A 374 -1.33 2.23 1.77
N LEU A 375 -2.37 1.44 1.59
CA LEU A 375 -2.31 -0.01 1.79
C LEU A 375 -1.53 -0.72 0.67
N LEU A 376 -1.86 -0.43 -0.59
CA LEU A 376 -1.31 -1.13 -1.75
C LEU A 376 -0.02 -0.49 -2.28
N GLY A 377 0.31 0.73 -1.86
CA GLY A 377 1.49 1.46 -2.31
C GLY A 377 2.79 0.71 -2.07
N VAL A 378 2.93 0.10 -0.90
CA VAL A 378 4.14 -0.65 -0.53
C VAL A 378 4.38 -1.84 -1.46
N PRO A 379 3.46 -2.81 -1.65
CA PRO A 379 3.71 -3.93 -2.55
C PRO A 379 3.80 -3.50 -4.02
N VAL A 380 3.07 -2.47 -4.45
CA VAL A 380 3.21 -1.91 -5.81
C VAL A 380 4.61 -1.36 -6.00
N PHE A 381 5.10 -0.55 -5.09
CA PHE A 381 6.44 0.02 -5.16
C PHE A 381 7.53 -1.05 -5.08
N ALA A 382 7.35 -2.08 -4.23
CA ALA A 382 8.26 -3.22 -4.15
C ALA A 382 8.40 -3.95 -5.49
N VAL A 383 7.31 -4.13 -6.22
CA VAL A 383 7.34 -4.71 -7.58
C VAL A 383 8.06 -3.78 -8.56
N ILE A 384 7.79 -2.48 -8.53
CA ILE A 384 8.48 -1.50 -9.37
C ILE A 384 9.99 -1.52 -9.06
N TYR A 385 10.36 -1.49 -7.79
CA TYR A 385 11.74 -1.56 -7.33
C TYR A 385 12.44 -2.85 -7.81
N TYR A 386 11.78 -3.99 -7.66
CA TYR A 386 12.27 -5.28 -8.17
C TYR A 386 12.51 -5.26 -9.69
N ILE A 387 11.60 -4.67 -10.46
CA ILE A 387 11.74 -4.55 -11.92
C ILE A 387 12.94 -3.66 -12.26
N ILE A 388 13.06 -2.50 -11.60
CA ILE A 388 14.17 -1.56 -11.81
C ILE A 388 15.50 -2.24 -11.47
N GLN A 389 15.59 -2.90 -10.32
CA GLN A 389 16.78 -3.62 -9.89
C GLN A 389 17.18 -4.70 -10.90
N ARG A 390 16.21 -5.46 -11.41
CA ARG A 390 16.46 -6.48 -12.45
C ARG A 390 17.00 -5.88 -13.76
N VAL A 391 16.47 -4.72 -14.15
CA VAL A 391 16.96 -3.98 -15.32
C VAL A 391 18.38 -3.49 -15.09
N ILE A 392 18.68 -2.92 -13.93
CA ILE A 392 20.03 -2.47 -13.55
C ILE A 392 21.00 -3.65 -13.60
N TYR A 393 20.70 -4.76 -12.96
CA TYR A 393 21.56 -5.96 -12.97
C TYR A 393 21.78 -6.51 -14.38
N HIS A 394 20.78 -6.47 -15.24
CA HIS A 394 20.96 -6.86 -16.64
C HIS A 394 22.00 -5.99 -17.35
N PHE A 395 21.98 -4.67 -17.14
CA PHE A 395 22.95 -3.77 -17.75
C PHE A 395 24.35 -3.88 -17.14
N LEU A 396 24.44 -4.08 -15.81
CA LEU A 396 25.72 -4.31 -15.13
C LEU A 396 26.40 -5.59 -15.63
N ARG A 397 25.66 -6.70 -15.70
CA ARG A 397 26.17 -7.97 -16.28
C ARG A 397 26.66 -7.81 -17.72
N LYS A 398 25.93 -7.03 -18.53
CA LYS A 398 26.34 -6.76 -19.92
C LYS A 398 27.67 -6.00 -19.98
N LYS A 399 27.95 -5.15 -18.99
CA LYS A 399 29.19 -4.38 -18.85
C LYS A 399 30.26 -5.13 -18.05
N LYS A 400 29.99 -6.35 -17.56
CA LYS A 400 30.85 -7.14 -16.68
C LYS A 400 31.18 -6.40 -15.37
N LEU A 401 30.27 -5.56 -14.89
CA LEU A 401 30.38 -4.86 -13.60
C LEU A 401 29.67 -5.64 -12.50
N PRO A 402 30.10 -5.54 -11.25
CA PRO A 402 29.50 -6.23 -10.11
C PRO A 402 28.05 -5.75 -9.83
N GLU A 403 27.27 -6.59 -9.17
CA GLU A 403 25.86 -6.31 -8.86
C GLU A 403 25.66 -5.82 -7.42
N ALA A 404 26.64 -6.08 -6.53
CA ALA A 404 26.54 -5.72 -5.12
C ALA A 404 26.70 -4.22 -4.91
N THR A 405 25.73 -3.60 -4.23
CA THR A 405 25.70 -2.15 -3.98
C THR A 405 26.89 -1.68 -3.16
N GLU A 406 27.36 -2.53 -2.23
CA GLU A 406 28.50 -2.25 -1.35
C GLU A 406 29.76 -1.87 -2.13
N GLN A 407 29.93 -2.43 -3.32
CA GLN A 407 31.10 -2.15 -4.18
C GLN A 407 31.04 -0.79 -4.86
N TYR A 408 29.90 -0.08 -4.77
CA TYR A 408 29.70 1.25 -5.35
C TYR A 408 29.71 2.38 -4.29
N ILE A 409 29.69 2.05 -2.99
CA ILE A 409 29.60 3.06 -1.91
C ILE A 409 30.83 3.96 -1.88
N GLU A 410 32.05 3.36 -1.99
CA GLU A 410 33.33 4.10 -1.96
C GLU A 410 33.97 4.18 -3.34
N LEU A 411 33.18 3.96 -4.42
CA LEU A 411 33.67 3.97 -5.79
C LEU A 411 33.92 5.40 -6.26
N ASP A 412 35.15 5.69 -6.69
CA ASP A 412 35.49 6.94 -7.39
C ASP A 412 35.08 6.88 -8.86
N LYS A 413 35.58 5.88 -9.57
CA LYS A 413 35.33 5.71 -11.01
C LYS A 413 35.54 4.27 -11.45
N VAL A 414 35.03 3.96 -12.63
CA VAL A 414 35.33 2.70 -13.35
C VAL A 414 36.36 3.00 -14.44
N ASP A 415 37.43 2.26 -14.50
CA ASP A 415 38.40 2.39 -15.58
C ASP A 415 37.73 2.04 -16.92
N THR A 416 37.78 2.95 -17.87
CA THR A 416 37.11 2.80 -19.18
C THR A 416 37.76 1.76 -20.09
N ARG A 417 39.01 1.30 -19.78
CA ARG A 417 39.75 0.34 -20.57
C ARG A 417 39.62 -1.07 -20.01
N THR A 418 39.75 -1.22 -18.69
CA THR A 418 39.71 -2.52 -18.02
C THR A 418 38.35 -2.90 -17.45
N ASN A 419 37.44 -1.96 -17.26
CA ASN A 419 36.21 -2.06 -16.48
C ASN A 419 36.42 -2.39 -14.99
N GLU A 420 37.64 -2.12 -14.47
CA GLU A 420 37.96 -2.29 -13.06
C GLU A 420 37.41 -1.13 -12.21
N LEU A 421 37.06 -1.44 -10.98
CA LEU A 421 36.56 -0.47 -10.02
C LEU A 421 37.72 0.25 -9.35
N CYS A 422 37.77 1.58 -9.45
CA CYS A 422 38.75 2.41 -8.75
C CYS A 422 38.03 3.06 -7.54
N TYR A 423 38.55 2.84 -6.35
CA TYR A 423 37.99 3.36 -5.11
C TYR A 423 38.73 4.63 -4.70
N PHE A 424 38.02 5.51 -3.96
CA PHE A 424 38.66 6.65 -3.31
C PHE A 424 39.77 6.12 -2.39
N GLN A 425 41.00 6.57 -2.62
CA GLN A 425 42.04 6.38 -1.63
C GLN A 425 41.65 7.23 -0.42
N LYS A 426 41.39 6.60 0.73
CA LYS A 426 41.42 7.32 2.00
C LYS A 426 42.78 7.92 2.11
N GLU A 427 42.94 9.22 1.76
CA GLU A 427 44.12 9.95 2.13
C GLU A 427 44.29 9.80 3.64
N GLU A 428 45.52 9.46 4.03
CA GLU A 428 45.99 9.39 5.40
C GLU A 428 45.80 10.75 6.11
N ILE A 429 44.57 11.03 6.54
CA ILE A 429 44.27 12.17 7.41
C ILE A 429 44.72 11.87 8.85
N ASP A 430 45.03 10.61 9.16
CA ASP A 430 45.45 10.20 10.50
C ASP A 430 46.92 10.47 10.82
N VAL A 431 47.84 10.57 9.82
CA VAL A 431 49.27 10.82 10.10
C VAL A 431 49.54 12.29 10.46
N LYS A 432 48.73 13.26 10.00
CA LYS A 432 48.95 14.68 10.36
C LYS A 432 48.41 15.07 11.73
N LYS A 433 47.62 14.23 12.39
CA LYS A 433 47.20 14.51 13.78
C LYS A 433 48.15 14.02 14.83
N GLU A 434 48.97 12.99 14.53
CA GLU A 434 49.99 12.51 15.44
C GLU A 434 51.20 13.42 15.40
N ASP A 435 51.68 13.90 14.23
CA ASP A 435 52.81 14.85 14.13
C ASP A 435 52.55 16.22 14.78
N GLN A 436 51.29 16.72 14.77
CA GLN A 436 50.96 17.97 15.44
C GLN A 436 50.76 17.82 16.95
N THR A 437 50.62 16.60 17.46
CA THR A 437 50.56 16.33 18.91
C THR A 437 51.94 16.15 19.53
N GLU A 438 52.92 15.63 18.76
CA GLU A 438 54.28 15.52 19.21
C GLU A 438 55.02 16.88 19.20
N GLU A 439 54.83 17.71 18.18
CA GLU A 439 55.45 19.05 18.10
C GLU A 439 54.93 20.04 19.18
N ASN A 440 53.73 19.84 19.68
CA ASN A 440 53.18 20.66 20.78
C ASN A 440 53.57 20.17 22.19
N THR A 441 54.16 18.96 22.30
CA THR A 441 54.69 18.44 23.59
C THR A 441 56.13 18.74 23.80
N GLU A 442 56.95 18.94 22.73
CA GLU A 442 58.36 19.35 22.88
C GLU A 442 58.57 20.84 23.16
N ASN A 443 57.57 21.71 22.87
CA ASN A 443 57.66 23.13 23.12
C ASN A 443 57.15 23.58 24.53
N LYS A 444 56.91 22.63 25.44
CA LYS A 444 56.46 22.91 26.82
C LYS A 444 57.36 22.34 27.92
N ASN A 445 58.62 22.03 27.63
CA ASN A 445 59.63 21.71 28.66
C ASN A 445 60.78 22.73 28.62
#